data_e6452b90f69f330ba1b8acbc11bfe48e
#
_entry.id   e6452b90f69f330ba1b8acbc11bfe48e
#
_cell.length_a   1.000
_cell.length_b   1.000
_cell.length_c   1.000
_cell.angle_alpha   90.00
_cell.angle_beta   90.00
_cell.angle_gamma   90.00
#
_symmetry.space_group_name_H-M   'P 1'
#
loop_
_entity.id
_entity.type
_entity.pdbx_description
1 polymer ?
#
loop_
_entity_poly.entity_id
_entity_poly.type
_entity_poly.pdbx_seq_one_letter_code
_entity_poly.pdbx_strand_id
1 'polypeptide(L)'
;MQRMIIRQNSATAEEIASHLRACDDVFVRALEQRVEIVAYADKIARLAHCIEGWRDERLVGLVAAYFNAQTRIAFITNVSVLAEAQGIGSGGILLEQCIAKMQTLGATEIRLEVEESNQVARYFYLKHAFIQSGMSGNILQMIRHCETRT
;
A
#
# COMPACT_ATOMS: atom_id res chain seq x y z
N MET A 1 24.58 3.51 8.51
CA MET A 1 23.47 3.03 7.70
C MET A 1 22.19 3.09 8.51
N GLN A 2 21.22 3.82 8.02
CA GLN A 2 20.06 4.09 8.83
C GLN A 2 18.99 3.04 8.62
N ARG A 3 18.44 2.62 9.74
CA ARG A 3 17.45 1.56 9.77
C ARG A 3 16.07 2.16 9.57
N MET A 4 15.24 1.50 8.74
CA MET A 4 13.84 1.87 8.63
C MET A 4 13.09 1.48 9.90
N ILE A 5 12.36 2.44 10.45
CA ILE A 5 11.50 2.23 11.62
C ILE A 5 10.07 2.05 11.12
N ILE A 6 9.39 1.03 11.61
CA ILE A 6 8.01 0.76 11.21
C ILE A 6 7.07 1.35 12.25
N ARG A 7 6.12 2.16 11.78
CA ARG A 7 5.07 2.74 12.62
C ARG A 7 3.71 2.48 11.99
N GLN A 8 2.66 2.61 12.78
CA GLN A 8 1.29 2.43 12.31
C GLN A 8 0.47 3.67 12.60
N ASN A 9 -0.27 4.12 11.60
CA ASN A 9 -1.29 5.18 11.73
C ASN A 9 -0.77 6.46 12.36
N SER A 10 0.48 6.83 12.10
CA SER A 10 1.10 8.02 12.70
C SER A 10 1.35 9.14 11.69
N ALA A 11 1.36 8.86 10.40
CA ALA A 11 1.63 9.85 9.38
C ALA A 11 0.44 10.80 9.21
N THR A 12 0.74 12.09 9.07
CA THR A 12 -0.29 13.08 8.76
C THR A 12 -0.64 13.03 7.27
N ALA A 13 -1.78 13.61 6.89
CA ALA A 13 -2.16 13.71 5.49
C ALA A 13 -1.08 14.44 4.67
N GLU A 14 -0.46 15.47 5.24
CA GLU A 14 0.61 16.21 4.56
C GLU A 14 1.84 15.34 4.33
N GLU A 15 2.21 14.54 5.33
CA GLU A 15 3.35 13.62 5.21
C GLU A 15 3.09 12.56 4.15
N ILE A 16 1.87 12.02 4.12
CA ILE A 16 1.48 11.04 3.11
C ILE A 16 1.50 11.67 1.72
N ALA A 17 0.93 12.87 1.56
CA ALA A 17 0.93 13.57 0.27
C ALA A 17 2.35 13.83 -0.22
N SER A 18 3.22 14.28 0.66
CA SER A 18 4.63 14.52 0.33
C SER A 18 5.33 13.24 -0.12
N HIS A 19 5.09 12.15 0.58
CA HIS A 19 5.64 10.84 0.24
C HIS A 19 5.16 10.38 -1.15
N LEU A 20 3.85 10.49 -1.40
CA LEU A 20 3.28 10.06 -2.69
C LEU A 20 3.83 10.89 -3.85
N ARG A 21 4.00 12.20 -3.67
CA ARG A 21 4.61 13.05 -4.69
C ARG A 21 6.05 12.63 -4.98
N ALA A 22 6.79 12.29 -3.94
CA ALA A 22 8.18 11.85 -4.11
C ALA A 22 8.27 10.51 -4.83
N CYS A 23 7.32 9.60 -4.58
CA CYS A 23 7.26 8.32 -5.29
C CYS A 23 6.88 8.48 -6.76
N ASP A 24 6.06 9.49 -7.06
CA ASP A 24 5.55 9.74 -8.40
C ASP A 24 6.43 10.71 -9.20
N ASP A 25 7.58 11.05 -8.67
CA ASP A 25 8.46 12.05 -9.29
C ASP A 25 8.94 11.67 -10.68
N VAL A 26 8.93 10.37 -10.98
CA VAL A 26 9.28 9.86 -12.31
C VAL A 26 8.14 10.12 -13.32
N PHE A 27 6.93 10.34 -12.84
CA PHE A 27 5.75 10.58 -13.66
C PHE A 27 5.26 11.98 -13.41
N VAL A 28 5.82 12.95 -14.15
CA VAL A 28 5.37 14.34 -14.06
C VAL A 28 3.93 14.39 -14.55
N ARG A 29 3.00 14.40 -13.61
CA ARG A 29 1.59 14.43 -13.92
C ARG A 29 1.05 15.85 -13.87
N ALA A 30 -0.06 16.05 -14.56
CA ALA A 30 -0.72 17.35 -14.63
C ALA A 30 -1.11 17.86 -13.25
N LEU A 31 -1.31 19.17 -13.15
CA LEU A 31 -1.63 19.85 -11.90
C LEU A 31 -2.88 19.27 -11.22
N GLU A 32 -3.85 18.84 -12.01
CA GLU A 32 -5.07 18.21 -11.51
C GLU A 32 -4.78 16.98 -10.65
N GLN A 33 -3.75 16.24 -10.98
CA GLN A 33 -3.39 15.04 -10.21
C GLN A 33 -2.76 15.38 -8.88
N ARG A 34 -2.16 16.55 -8.72
CA ARG A 34 -1.66 17.00 -7.42
C ARG A 34 -2.81 17.24 -6.45
N VAL A 35 -3.94 17.76 -6.96
CA VAL A 35 -5.14 17.95 -6.16
C VAL A 35 -5.71 16.59 -5.75
N GLU A 36 -5.71 15.63 -6.66
CA GLU A 36 -6.14 14.26 -6.36
C GLU A 36 -5.26 13.62 -5.30
N ILE A 37 -3.94 13.86 -5.33
CA ILE A 37 -3.02 13.33 -4.33
C ILE A 37 -3.36 13.88 -2.95
N VAL A 38 -3.66 15.17 -2.83
CA VAL A 38 -4.04 15.76 -1.54
C VAL A 38 -5.31 15.11 -0.99
N ALA A 39 -6.33 14.97 -1.82
CA ALA A 39 -7.60 14.35 -1.42
C ALA A 39 -7.39 12.87 -1.05
N TYR A 40 -6.59 12.17 -1.82
CA TYR A 40 -6.28 10.77 -1.59
C TYR A 40 -5.51 10.58 -0.29
N ALA A 41 -4.48 11.40 -0.05
CA ALA A 41 -3.69 11.35 1.17
C ALA A 41 -4.56 11.66 2.40
N ASP A 42 -5.46 12.61 2.30
CA ASP A 42 -6.40 12.94 3.37
C ASP A 42 -7.31 11.75 3.68
N LYS A 43 -7.84 11.10 2.67
CA LYS A 43 -8.68 9.92 2.86
C LYS A 43 -7.91 8.77 3.52
N ILE A 44 -6.68 8.54 3.07
CA ILE A 44 -5.82 7.51 3.67
C ILE A 44 -5.59 7.82 5.15
N ALA A 45 -5.21 9.06 5.47
CA ALA A 45 -4.92 9.46 6.85
C ALA A 45 -6.12 9.28 7.76
N ARG A 46 -7.34 9.53 7.24
CA ARG A 46 -8.55 9.45 8.05
C ARG A 46 -9.12 8.04 8.16
N LEU A 47 -9.02 7.23 7.12
CA LEU A 47 -9.81 6.02 7.02
C LEU A 47 -9.00 4.73 6.88
N ALA A 48 -7.76 4.79 6.41
CA ALA A 48 -6.98 3.59 6.16
C ALA A 48 -6.18 3.17 7.38
N HIS A 49 -5.90 1.87 7.44
CA HIS A 49 -4.86 1.34 8.32
C HIS A 49 -3.55 1.49 7.57
N CYS A 50 -2.62 2.25 8.15
CA CYS A 50 -1.36 2.58 7.50
C CYS A 50 -0.21 1.85 8.20
N ILE A 51 0.58 1.12 7.42
CA ILE A 51 1.85 0.57 7.87
C ILE A 51 2.92 1.45 7.22
N GLU A 52 3.75 2.07 8.02
CA GLU A 52 4.65 3.14 7.60
C GLU A 52 6.10 2.77 7.84
N GLY A 53 6.95 3.05 6.87
CA GLY A 53 8.39 2.95 7.01
C GLY A 53 8.98 4.34 7.10
N TRP A 54 9.71 4.60 8.17
CA TRP A 54 10.31 5.91 8.45
C TRP A 54 11.82 5.78 8.50
N ARG A 55 12.49 6.77 7.95
CA ARG A 55 13.94 6.89 8.04
C ARG A 55 14.26 8.37 8.20
N ASP A 56 14.94 8.75 9.30
CA ASP A 56 15.28 10.14 9.60
C ASP A 56 14.08 11.07 9.56
N GLU A 57 13.01 10.72 10.26
CA GLU A 57 11.80 11.53 10.33
C GLU A 57 11.13 11.72 8.97
N ARG A 58 11.50 10.92 7.98
CA ARG A 58 10.91 10.97 6.64
C ARG A 58 10.17 9.67 6.35
N LEU A 59 8.95 9.80 5.82
CA LEU A 59 8.16 8.65 5.40
C LEU A 59 8.73 8.13 4.08
N VAL A 60 9.36 6.95 4.13
CA VAL A 60 10.00 6.35 2.96
C VAL A 60 9.24 5.18 2.37
N GLY A 61 8.26 4.65 3.09
CA GLY A 61 7.42 3.57 2.59
C GLY A 61 6.06 3.60 3.24
N LEU A 62 5.05 3.16 2.50
CA LEU A 62 3.67 3.18 2.97
C LEU A 62 2.89 2.04 2.35
N VAL A 63 2.20 1.27 3.19
CA VAL A 63 1.16 0.35 2.75
C VAL A 63 -0.12 0.73 3.49
N ALA A 64 -1.16 1.08 2.74
CA ALA A 64 -2.41 1.55 3.30
C ALA A 64 -3.55 0.65 2.86
N ALA A 65 -4.40 0.23 3.81
CA ALA A 65 -5.50 -0.67 3.53
C ALA A 65 -6.77 -0.24 4.25
N TYR A 66 -7.88 -0.44 3.58
CA TYR A 66 -9.21 -0.30 4.18
C TYR A 66 -9.72 -1.67 4.58
N PHE A 67 -10.41 -1.74 5.68
CA PHE A 67 -11.01 -3.00 6.14
C PHE A 67 -12.51 -2.81 6.36
N ASN A 68 -13.30 -3.69 5.75
CA ASN A 68 -14.75 -3.71 5.93
C ASN A 68 -15.10 -4.83 6.92
N ALA A 69 -15.55 -4.46 8.11
CA ALA A 69 -15.86 -5.42 9.17
C ALA A 69 -17.07 -6.29 8.87
N GLN A 70 -17.98 -5.82 8.00
CA GLN A 70 -19.17 -6.59 7.64
C GLN A 70 -18.85 -7.70 6.64
N THR A 71 -18.08 -7.38 5.61
CA THR A 71 -17.71 -8.36 4.59
C THR A 71 -16.45 -9.13 4.96
N ARG A 72 -15.66 -8.59 5.89
CA ARG A 72 -14.34 -9.10 6.29
C ARG A 72 -13.35 -9.13 5.13
N ILE A 73 -13.49 -8.17 4.23
CA ILE A 73 -12.58 -8.00 3.09
C ILE A 73 -11.76 -6.75 3.33
N ALA A 74 -10.45 -6.87 3.16
CA ALA A 74 -9.53 -5.74 3.17
C ALA A 74 -9.17 -5.37 1.74
N PHE A 75 -8.93 -4.08 1.50
CA PHE A 75 -8.48 -3.59 0.21
C PHE A 75 -7.24 -2.74 0.40
N ILE A 76 -6.13 -3.15 -0.20
CA ILE A 76 -4.89 -2.38 -0.18
C ILE A 76 -5.00 -1.32 -1.27
N THR A 77 -5.08 -0.06 -0.85
CA THR A 77 -5.22 1.06 -1.77
C THR A 77 -3.88 1.63 -2.23
N ASN A 78 -2.81 1.43 -1.44
CA ASN A 78 -1.50 1.99 -1.77
C ASN A 78 -0.37 1.10 -1.25
N VAL A 79 0.61 0.86 -2.11
CA VAL A 79 1.89 0.28 -1.75
C VAL A 79 2.93 1.15 -2.46
N SER A 80 3.72 1.88 -1.69
CA SER A 80 4.71 2.78 -2.26
C SER A 80 5.97 2.84 -1.41
N VAL A 81 7.12 2.83 -2.06
CA VAL A 81 8.42 2.92 -1.40
C VAL A 81 9.27 3.88 -2.23
N LEU A 82 9.90 4.85 -1.56
CA LEU A 82 10.82 5.75 -2.24
C LEU A 82 11.96 4.98 -2.88
N ALA A 83 12.45 5.47 -4.03
CA ALA A 83 13.52 4.82 -4.77
C ALA A 83 14.74 4.52 -3.88
N GLU A 84 15.08 5.46 -3.00
CA GLU A 84 16.22 5.32 -2.09
C GLU A 84 16.06 4.19 -1.07
N ALA A 85 14.84 3.74 -0.83
CA ALA A 85 14.54 2.66 0.11
C ALA A 85 14.18 1.35 -0.60
N GLN A 86 14.15 1.34 -1.93
CA GLN A 86 13.88 0.13 -2.70
C GLN A 86 15.13 -0.76 -2.74
N GLY A 87 14.91 -2.03 -3.07
CA GLY A 87 16.01 -2.98 -3.27
C GLY A 87 16.51 -3.65 -2.01
N ILE A 88 16.03 -3.26 -0.84
CA ILE A 88 16.43 -3.87 0.44
C ILE A 88 15.28 -4.62 1.11
N GLY A 89 14.22 -4.92 0.37
CA GLY A 89 13.09 -5.68 0.89
C GLY A 89 12.10 -4.86 1.71
N SER A 90 12.23 -3.54 1.74
CA SER A 90 11.36 -2.68 2.56
C SER A 90 9.88 -2.83 2.20
N GLY A 91 9.56 -2.86 0.90
CA GLY A 91 8.19 -3.01 0.45
C GLY A 91 7.56 -4.32 0.91
N GLY A 92 8.32 -5.41 0.83
CA GLY A 92 7.85 -6.72 1.27
C GLY A 92 7.61 -6.78 2.76
N ILE A 93 8.51 -6.16 3.55
CA ILE A 93 8.35 -6.09 5.00
C ILE A 93 7.07 -5.35 5.36
N LEU A 94 6.85 -4.18 4.74
CA LEU A 94 5.66 -3.37 5.02
C LEU A 94 4.38 -4.09 4.56
N LEU A 95 4.42 -4.73 3.40
CA LEU A 95 3.28 -5.48 2.89
C LEU A 95 2.90 -6.62 3.82
N GLU A 96 3.88 -7.42 4.30
CA GLU A 96 3.59 -8.53 5.20
C GLU A 96 3.07 -8.04 6.54
N GLN A 97 3.54 -6.92 7.04
CA GLN A 97 3.00 -6.30 8.25
C GLN A 97 1.54 -5.89 8.05
N CYS A 98 1.22 -5.33 6.90
CA CYS A 98 -0.16 -4.96 6.57
C CYS A 98 -1.06 -6.20 6.50
N ILE A 99 -0.60 -7.24 5.84
CA ILE A 99 -1.34 -8.50 5.74
C ILE A 99 -1.62 -9.06 7.14
N ALA A 100 -0.61 -9.09 8.01
CA ALA A 100 -0.77 -9.56 9.38
C ALA A 100 -1.79 -8.72 10.14
N LYS A 101 -1.76 -7.40 9.96
CA LYS A 101 -2.73 -6.50 10.60
C LYS A 101 -4.16 -6.79 10.13
N MET A 102 -4.35 -6.97 8.83
CA MET A 102 -5.67 -7.26 8.29
C MET A 102 -6.19 -8.61 8.80
N GLN A 103 -5.32 -9.61 8.88
CA GLN A 103 -5.68 -10.91 9.44
C GLN A 103 -6.09 -10.79 10.91
N THR A 104 -5.37 -9.98 11.68
CA THR A 104 -5.71 -9.72 13.09
C THR A 104 -7.09 -9.09 13.23
N LEU A 105 -7.47 -8.22 12.28
CA LEU A 105 -8.79 -7.60 12.27
C LEU A 105 -9.90 -8.57 11.83
N GLY A 106 -9.55 -9.72 11.28
CA GLY A 106 -10.50 -10.74 10.87
C GLY A 106 -10.72 -10.83 9.36
N ALA A 107 -9.81 -10.27 8.56
CA ALA A 107 -9.95 -10.34 7.11
C ALA A 107 -9.88 -11.77 6.62
N THR A 108 -10.81 -12.16 5.75
CA THR A 108 -10.81 -13.45 5.06
C THR A 108 -10.15 -13.35 3.70
N GLU A 109 -10.12 -12.15 3.13
CA GLU A 109 -9.46 -11.87 1.86
C GLU A 109 -8.85 -10.49 1.91
N ILE A 110 -7.75 -10.33 1.18
CA ILE A 110 -7.11 -9.04 0.96
C ILE A 110 -7.04 -8.84 -0.55
N ARG A 111 -7.59 -7.75 -1.04
CA ARG A 111 -7.67 -7.43 -2.47
C ARG A 111 -6.82 -6.21 -2.80
N LEU A 112 -6.34 -6.16 -4.02
CA LEU A 112 -5.68 -4.98 -4.57
C LEU A 112 -5.86 -4.94 -6.09
N GLU A 113 -5.51 -3.79 -6.66
CA GLU A 113 -5.55 -3.60 -8.10
C GLU A 113 -4.17 -3.17 -8.59
N VAL A 114 -3.79 -3.63 -9.78
CA VAL A 114 -2.50 -3.30 -10.38
C VAL A 114 -2.68 -3.21 -11.89
N GLU A 115 -1.98 -2.26 -12.51
CA GLU A 115 -2.00 -2.17 -13.98
C GLU A 115 -1.37 -3.41 -14.59
N GLU A 116 -2.02 -3.96 -15.61
CA GLU A 116 -1.55 -5.16 -16.30
C GLU A 116 -0.12 -5.01 -16.80
N SER A 117 0.24 -3.81 -17.27
CA SER A 117 1.56 -3.52 -17.80
C SER A 117 2.65 -3.43 -16.74
N ASN A 118 2.28 -3.31 -15.45
CA ASN A 118 3.24 -3.17 -14.37
C ASN A 118 3.73 -4.54 -13.91
N GLN A 119 4.65 -5.13 -14.68
CA GLN A 119 5.14 -6.48 -14.42
C GLN A 119 5.90 -6.60 -13.11
N VAL A 120 6.63 -5.55 -12.73
CA VAL A 120 7.38 -5.53 -11.47
C VAL A 120 6.43 -5.66 -10.28
N ALA A 121 5.37 -4.87 -10.27
CA ALA A 121 4.39 -4.93 -9.19
C ALA A 121 3.64 -6.27 -9.18
N ARG A 122 3.23 -6.76 -10.35
CA ARG A 122 2.54 -8.05 -10.47
C ARG A 122 3.39 -9.18 -9.88
N TYR A 123 4.66 -9.22 -10.25
CA TYR A 123 5.58 -10.23 -9.74
C TYR A 123 5.75 -10.12 -8.23
N PHE A 124 5.86 -8.88 -7.73
CA PHE A 124 5.98 -8.60 -6.31
C PHE A 124 4.78 -9.17 -5.54
N TYR A 125 3.56 -8.92 -6.03
CA TYR A 125 2.37 -9.43 -5.36
C TYR A 125 2.23 -10.94 -5.46
N LEU A 126 2.61 -11.52 -6.60
CA LEU A 126 2.63 -12.99 -6.73
C LEU A 126 3.55 -13.64 -5.70
N LYS A 127 4.69 -13.03 -5.41
CA LYS A 127 5.62 -13.53 -4.39
C LYS A 127 5.02 -13.49 -2.99
N HIS A 128 4.03 -12.64 -2.78
CA HIS A 128 3.35 -12.49 -1.49
C HIS A 128 1.99 -13.19 -1.47
N ALA A 129 1.84 -14.22 -2.30
CA ALA A 129 0.68 -15.11 -2.34
C ALA A 129 -0.60 -14.45 -2.84
N PHE A 130 -0.51 -13.33 -3.55
CA PHE A 130 -1.64 -12.80 -4.27
C PHE A 130 -1.76 -13.51 -5.62
N ILE A 131 -3.00 -13.79 -6.02
CA ILE A 131 -3.30 -14.41 -7.32
C ILE A 131 -4.26 -13.50 -8.08
N GLN A 132 -4.25 -13.61 -9.41
CA GLN A 132 -5.19 -12.85 -10.22
C GLN A 132 -6.59 -13.37 -10.01
N SER A 133 -7.53 -12.45 -9.72
CA SER A 133 -8.94 -12.82 -9.51
C SER A 133 -9.86 -12.24 -10.58
N GLY A 134 -9.42 -11.24 -11.32
CA GLY A 134 -10.22 -10.64 -12.37
C GLY A 134 -9.45 -9.56 -13.12
N MET A 135 -10.11 -8.98 -14.10
CA MET A 135 -9.56 -7.90 -14.89
C MET A 135 -10.68 -6.97 -15.33
N SER A 136 -10.44 -5.67 -15.23
CA SER A 136 -11.34 -4.65 -15.73
C SER A 136 -10.53 -3.69 -16.59
N GLY A 137 -10.73 -3.75 -17.92
CA GLY A 137 -9.88 -3.01 -18.84
C GLY A 137 -8.43 -3.48 -18.72
N ASN A 138 -7.54 -2.55 -18.40
CA ASN A 138 -6.12 -2.84 -18.22
C ASN A 138 -5.72 -2.97 -16.73
N ILE A 139 -6.70 -3.06 -15.84
CA ILE A 139 -6.46 -3.20 -14.41
C ILE A 139 -6.70 -4.64 -13.98
N LEU A 140 -5.67 -5.26 -13.44
CA LEU A 140 -5.76 -6.58 -12.84
C LEU A 140 -6.23 -6.47 -11.40
N GLN A 141 -7.17 -7.33 -11.03
CA GLN A 141 -7.57 -7.51 -9.65
C GLN A 141 -6.84 -8.72 -9.11
N MET A 142 -6.22 -8.55 -7.94
CA MET A 142 -5.50 -9.63 -7.27
C MET A 142 -6.03 -9.82 -5.87
N ILE A 143 -5.96 -11.04 -5.39
CA ILE A 143 -6.52 -11.41 -4.11
C ILE A 143 -5.57 -12.37 -3.38
N ARG A 144 -5.45 -12.17 -2.09
CA ARG A 144 -4.82 -13.12 -1.19
C ARG A 144 -5.87 -13.63 -0.21
N HIS A 145 -6.06 -14.93 -0.17
CA HIS A 145 -6.95 -15.55 0.82
C HIS A 145 -6.24 -15.65 2.15
N CYS A 146 -6.98 -15.36 3.22
CA CYS A 146 -6.47 -15.44 4.59
C CYS A 146 -7.10 -16.66 5.25
N GLU A 147 -6.28 -17.39 6.00
CA GLU A 147 -6.80 -18.52 6.78
C GLU A 147 -7.65 -17.97 7.91
N THR A 148 -8.87 -18.48 8.01
CA THR A 148 -9.73 -18.20 9.16
C THR A 148 -9.32 -19.11 10.29
N ARG A 149 -8.82 -18.54 11.37
CA ARG A 149 -8.62 -19.30 12.58
C ARG A 149 -9.96 -19.49 13.29
N THR A 150 -10.35 -20.72 13.43
CA THR A 150 -11.49 -21.06 14.27
C THR A 150 -11.08 -21.07 15.74
#